data_4712bed71e124baebe4fcd725fa3a14d
#
_entry.id   4712bed71e124baebe4fcd725fa3a14d
#
_cell.length_a   1.000
_cell.length_b   1.000
_cell.length_c   1.000
_cell.angle_alpha   90.00
_cell.angle_beta   90.00
_cell.angle_gamma   90.00
#
_symmetry.space_group_name_H-M   'P 1'
#
loop_
_entity.id
_entity.type
_entity.pdbx_description
1 polymer ?
#
loop_
_entity_poly.entity_id
_entity_poly.type
_entity_poly.pdbx_seq_one_letter_code
_entity_poly.pdbx_strand_id
1 'polypeptide(L)'
;MRFLDIFLSWNQLSILGMAAGLALNAAGIERPPAVGTAFEGLIHFGAWFGMLPVGALVNLHRACRYAPYTLDLFALRFLILPAFMMAISYPFVRDPVLLGAILVFSVTPGAINSVTAAKLYHLNVDYTISGFLTTSIAFFFIVYPALFFLLR
;
A
#
# COMPACT_ATOMS: atom_id res chain seq x y z
N MET A 1 0.98 -2.38 28.16
CA MET A 1 1.57 -1.75 26.96
C MET A 1 1.20 -0.28 27.01
N ARG A 2 2.18 0.62 27.17
CA ARG A 2 1.89 2.07 27.18
C ARG A 2 1.64 2.50 25.72
N PHE A 3 0.63 3.31 25.49
CA PHE A 3 0.28 3.84 24.17
C PHE A 3 1.48 4.50 23.47
N LEU A 4 2.38 5.13 24.23
CA LEU A 4 3.60 5.77 23.75
C LEU A 4 4.65 4.77 23.21
N ASP A 5 4.71 3.56 23.74
CA ASP A 5 5.68 2.54 23.28
C ASP A 5 5.30 2.02 21.89
N ILE A 6 4.02 2.09 21.52
CA ILE A 6 3.53 1.72 20.19
C ILE A 6 3.91 2.81 19.17
N PHE A 7 3.79 4.09 19.53
CA PHE A 7 4.06 5.21 18.62
C PHE A 7 5.54 5.56 18.46
N LEU A 8 6.38 5.28 19.47
CA LEU A 8 7.82 5.55 19.42
C LEU A 8 8.68 4.30 19.08
N SER A 9 8.08 3.20 18.67
CA SER A 9 8.85 2.03 18.23
C SER A 9 9.53 2.30 16.88
N TRP A 10 10.69 1.68 16.63
CA TRP A 10 11.40 1.73 15.34
C TRP A 10 10.50 1.42 14.13
N ASN A 11 9.43 0.66 14.36
CA ASN A 11 8.48 0.27 13.33
C ASN A 11 7.57 1.44 12.88
N GLN A 12 7.50 2.51 13.65
CA GLN A 12 6.68 3.70 13.36
C GLN A 12 7.50 4.87 12.81
N LEU A 13 8.78 4.65 12.52
CA LEU A 13 9.68 5.69 12.00
C LEU A 13 9.14 6.33 10.72
N SER A 14 8.44 5.55 9.89
CA SER A 14 7.80 6.03 8.66
C SER A 14 6.68 7.04 8.95
N ILE A 15 5.88 6.81 10.00
CA ILE A 15 4.79 7.72 10.40
C ILE A 15 5.38 9.00 10.98
N LEU A 16 6.43 8.90 11.80
CA LEU A 16 7.12 10.07 12.36
C LEU A 16 7.77 10.90 11.25
N GLY A 17 8.40 10.25 10.25
CA GLY A 17 8.95 10.91 9.08
C GLY A 17 7.89 11.66 8.28
N MET A 18 6.73 11.03 8.07
CA MET A 18 5.61 11.65 7.36
C MET A 18 5.04 12.85 8.15
N ALA A 19 4.86 12.72 9.45
CA ALA A 19 4.39 13.81 10.31
C ALA A 19 5.37 14.98 10.34
N ALA A 20 6.68 14.70 10.42
CA ALA A 20 7.73 15.72 10.35
C ALA A 20 7.74 16.43 8.99
N GLY A 21 7.62 15.68 7.88
CA GLY A 21 7.54 16.25 6.54
C GLY A 21 6.32 17.16 6.36
N LEU A 22 5.17 16.75 6.90
CA LEU A 22 3.96 17.55 6.87
C LEU A 22 4.11 18.86 7.68
N ALA A 23 4.73 18.77 8.86
CA ALA A 23 4.99 19.94 9.70
C ALA A 23 5.96 20.94 9.04
N LEU A 24 7.02 20.46 8.39
CA LEU A 24 7.96 21.28 7.63
C LEU A 24 7.28 21.98 6.45
N ASN A 25 6.43 21.26 5.71
CA ASN A 25 5.65 21.82 4.61
C ASN A 25 4.67 22.89 5.11
N ALA A 26 3.98 22.65 6.22
CA ALA A 26 3.07 23.62 6.84
C ALA A 26 3.80 24.86 7.35
N ALA A 27 5.06 24.72 7.76
CA ALA A 27 5.93 25.83 8.16
C ALA A 27 6.50 26.61 6.96
N GLY A 28 6.17 26.25 5.72
CA GLY A 28 6.65 26.93 4.51
C GLY A 28 8.13 26.71 4.21
N ILE A 29 8.75 25.70 4.81
CA ILE A 29 10.17 25.38 4.57
C ILE A 29 10.29 24.64 3.24
N GLU A 30 10.92 25.28 2.28
CA GLU A 30 11.17 24.70 0.97
C GLU A 30 12.13 23.51 1.06
N ARG A 31 11.85 22.50 0.25
CA ARG A 31 12.65 21.28 0.18
C ARG A 31 14.02 21.56 -0.44
N PRO A 32 15.16 21.34 0.26
CA PRO A 32 16.48 21.49 -0.34
C PRO A 32 16.66 20.57 -1.53
N PRO A 33 17.28 21.03 -2.65
CA PRO A 33 17.48 20.22 -3.87
C PRO A 33 18.23 18.90 -3.60
N ALA A 34 19.22 18.94 -2.71
CA ALA A 34 19.99 17.75 -2.32
C ALA A 34 19.12 16.64 -1.70
N VAL A 35 18.08 17.01 -0.94
CA VAL A 35 17.13 16.05 -0.37
C VAL A 35 16.28 15.41 -1.47
N GLY A 36 15.98 16.16 -2.54
CA GLY A 36 15.29 15.64 -3.73
C GLY A 36 16.05 14.50 -4.38
N THR A 37 17.30 14.74 -4.72
CA THR A 37 18.17 13.74 -5.37
C THR A 37 18.42 12.51 -4.48
N ALA A 38 18.65 12.72 -3.18
CA ALA A 38 18.79 11.62 -2.24
C ALA A 38 17.51 10.77 -2.14
N PHE A 39 16.33 11.40 -2.17
CA PHE A 39 15.05 10.72 -2.11
C PHE A 39 14.80 9.85 -3.35
N GLU A 40 15.12 10.33 -4.55
CA GLU A 40 15.01 9.52 -5.78
C GLU A 40 15.88 8.26 -5.72
N GLY A 41 17.12 8.37 -5.24
CA GLY A 41 17.95 7.20 -4.97
C GLY A 41 17.34 6.24 -3.95
N LEU A 42 16.88 6.78 -2.83
CA LEU A 42 16.28 5.99 -1.75
C LEU A 42 14.98 5.28 -2.15
N ILE A 43 14.16 5.84 -3.04
CA ILE A 43 12.97 5.18 -3.57
C ILE A 43 13.33 3.88 -4.28
N HIS A 44 14.34 3.92 -5.16
CA HIS A 44 14.77 2.75 -5.90
C HIS A 44 15.34 1.67 -4.97
N PHE A 45 16.23 2.06 -4.07
CA PHE A 45 16.75 1.13 -3.06
C PHE A 45 15.66 0.57 -2.15
N GLY A 46 14.75 1.42 -1.66
CA GLY A 46 13.65 1.03 -0.78
C GLY A 46 12.72 0.01 -1.43
N ALA A 47 12.40 0.17 -2.71
CA ALA A 47 11.58 -0.78 -3.45
C ALA A 47 12.23 -2.18 -3.51
N TRP A 48 13.53 -2.24 -3.85
CA TRP A 48 14.27 -3.50 -3.89
C TRP A 48 14.40 -4.15 -2.51
N PHE A 49 14.81 -3.39 -1.49
CA PHE A 49 14.94 -3.88 -0.13
C PHE A 49 13.61 -4.29 0.50
N GLY A 50 12.50 -3.66 0.14
CA GLY A 50 11.16 -4.04 0.58
C GLY A 50 10.69 -5.36 -0.04
N MET A 51 11.04 -5.61 -1.31
CA MET A 51 10.63 -6.84 -2.02
C MET A 51 11.46 -8.07 -1.62
N LEU A 52 12.73 -7.92 -1.31
CA LEU A 52 13.64 -9.03 -0.95
C LEU A 52 13.12 -9.90 0.22
N PRO A 53 12.76 -9.33 1.39
CA PRO A 53 12.24 -10.14 2.50
C PRO A 53 10.96 -10.87 2.17
N VAL A 54 10.09 -10.24 1.36
CA VAL A 54 8.83 -10.86 0.93
C VAL A 54 9.12 -12.03 0.01
N GLY A 55 10.01 -11.85 -0.99
CA GLY A 55 10.43 -12.93 -1.87
C GLY A 55 11.03 -14.12 -1.12
N ALA A 56 11.83 -13.88 -0.09
CA ALA A 56 12.43 -14.91 0.75
C ALA A 56 11.39 -15.65 1.64
N LEU A 57 10.28 -15.01 1.98
CA LEU A 57 9.22 -15.61 2.81
C LEU A 57 8.15 -16.32 1.98
N VAL A 58 8.09 -16.11 0.66
CA VAL A 58 7.08 -16.70 -0.21
C VAL A 58 7.28 -18.21 -0.34
N ASN A 59 6.34 -18.97 0.20
CA ASN A 59 6.16 -20.38 -0.12
C ASN A 59 4.93 -20.53 -1.02
N LEU A 60 5.17 -20.61 -2.34
CA LEU A 60 4.09 -20.63 -3.34
C LEU A 60 3.10 -21.78 -3.11
N HIS A 61 3.58 -22.96 -2.69
CA HIS A 61 2.71 -24.10 -2.45
C HIS A 61 1.73 -23.82 -1.28
N ARG A 62 2.20 -23.22 -0.21
CA ARG A 62 1.35 -22.82 0.92
C ARG A 62 0.43 -21.65 0.57
N ALA A 63 0.94 -20.67 -0.16
CA ALA A 63 0.15 -19.52 -0.61
C ALA A 63 -1.03 -19.97 -1.48
N CYS A 64 -0.82 -20.86 -2.45
CA CYS A 64 -1.91 -21.40 -3.29
C CYS A 64 -3.00 -22.12 -2.48
N ARG A 65 -2.63 -22.77 -1.40
CA ARG A 65 -3.61 -23.44 -0.51
C ARG A 65 -4.56 -22.46 0.18
N TYR A 66 -4.10 -21.25 0.48
CA TYR A 66 -4.91 -20.20 1.09
C TYR A 66 -5.65 -19.30 0.07
N ALA A 67 -5.35 -19.42 -1.22
CA ALA A 67 -5.94 -18.58 -2.26
C ALA A 67 -7.49 -18.55 -2.24
N PRO A 68 -8.22 -19.68 -2.09
CA PRO A 68 -9.69 -19.64 -2.02
C PRO A 68 -10.23 -18.88 -0.81
N TYR A 69 -9.48 -18.83 0.28
CA TYR A 69 -9.89 -18.10 1.50
C TYR A 69 -9.58 -16.59 1.42
N THR A 70 -8.90 -16.14 0.38
CA THR A 70 -8.58 -14.72 0.17
C THR A 70 -9.53 -14.03 -0.81
N LEU A 71 -10.58 -14.71 -1.29
CA LEU A 71 -11.59 -14.14 -2.18
C LEU A 71 -12.37 -12.99 -1.52
N ASP A 72 -12.58 -13.05 -0.20
CA ASP A 72 -13.20 -11.97 0.55
C ASP A 72 -12.36 -10.67 0.48
N LEU A 73 -11.03 -10.82 0.52
CA LEU A 73 -10.11 -9.69 0.35
C LEU A 73 -10.21 -9.09 -1.06
N PHE A 74 -10.48 -9.91 -2.07
CA PHE A 74 -10.69 -9.44 -3.43
C PHE A 74 -11.92 -8.53 -3.52
N ALA A 75 -13.07 -8.96 -3.01
CA ALA A 75 -14.29 -8.16 -2.99
C ALA A 75 -14.11 -6.87 -2.18
N LEU A 76 -13.50 -6.96 -1.02
CA LEU A 76 -13.22 -5.81 -0.17
C LEU A 76 -12.29 -4.80 -0.86
N ARG A 77 -11.24 -5.26 -1.52
CA ARG A 77 -10.18 -4.42 -2.08
C ARG A 77 -10.57 -3.78 -3.40
N PHE A 78 -11.24 -4.53 -4.28
CA PHE A 78 -11.52 -4.07 -5.64
C PHE A 78 -12.95 -3.57 -5.85
N LEU A 79 -13.86 -3.84 -4.91
CA LEU A 79 -15.24 -3.39 -5.01
C LEU A 79 -15.61 -2.42 -3.89
N ILE A 80 -15.49 -2.85 -2.63
CA ILE A 80 -15.95 -2.07 -1.48
C ILE A 80 -15.07 -0.83 -1.27
N LEU A 81 -13.75 -1.00 -1.23
CA LEU A 81 -12.83 0.10 -0.95
C LEU A 81 -12.88 1.20 -2.02
N PRO A 82 -12.83 0.91 -3.34
CA PRO A 82 -12.97 1.93 -4.38
C PRO A 82 -14.32 2.63 -4.34
N ALA A 83 -15.42 1.87 -4.17
CA ALA A 83 -16.76 2.44 -4.06
C ALA A 83 -16.87 3.41 -2.87
N PHE A 84 -16.34 3.02 -1.72
CA PHE A 84 -16.32 3.86 -0.52
C PHE A 84 -15.45 5.11 -0.70
N MET A 85 -14.24 4.95 -1.24
CA MET A 85 -13.34 6.08 -1.50
C MET A 85 -13.94 7.06 -2.51
N MET A 86 -14.57 6.58 -3.58
CA MET A 86 -15.26 7.41 -4.54
C MET A 86 -16.47 8.11 -3.93
N ALA A 87 -17.30 7.42 -3.13
CA ALA A 87 -18.45 8.01 -2.48
C ALA A 87 -18.07 9.15 -1.52
N ILE A 88 -16.96 9.02 -0.79
CA ILE A 88 -16.45 10.09 0.08
C ILE A 88 -15.82 11.21 -0.72
N SER A 89 -15.04 10.90 -1.76
CA SER A 89 -14.25 11.91 -2.47
C SER A 89 -15.10 12.74 -3.43
N TYR A 90 -16.13 12.15 -4.03
CA TYR A 90 -16.96 12.80 -5.05
C TYR A 90 -17.57 14.16 -4.63
N PRO A 91 -18.10 14.34 -3.40
CA PRO A 91 -18.64 15.64 -2.98
C PRO A 91 -17.58 16.72 -2.74
N PHE A 92 -16.32 16.33 -2.46
CA PHE A 92 -15.26 17.28 -2.13
C PHE A 92 -14.31 17.59 -3.29
N VAL A 93 -14.15 16.63 -4.21
CA VAL A 93 -13.20 16.71 -5.31
C VAL A 93 -13.96 16.83 -6.63
N ARG A 94 -13.78 17.97 -7.31
CA ARG A 94 -14.42 18.24 -8.60
C ARG A 94 -13.48 18.03 -9.80
N ASP A 95 -12.18 17.90 -9.54
CA ASP A 95 -11.19 17.66 -10.58
C ASP A 95 -11.22 16.19 -11.01
N PRO A 96 -11.54 15.90 -12.30
CA PRO A 96 -11.61 14.53 -12.81
C PRO A 96 -10.27 13.80 -12.76
N VAL A 97 -9.15 14.52 -12.88
CA VAL A 97 -7.81 13.93 -12.81
C VAL A 97 -7.52 13.44 -11.39
N LEU A 98 -7.87 14.25 -10.40
CA LEU A 98 -7.70 13.89 -8.99
C LEU A 98 -8.63 12.74 -8.58
N LEU A 99 -9.88 12.72 -9.06
CA LEU A 99 -10.79 11.59 -8.85
C LEU A 99 -10.26 10.30 -9.49
N GLY A 100 -9.71 10.38 -10.71
CA GLY A 100 -9.06 9.26 -11.37
C GLY A 100 -7.86 8.74 -10.57
N ALA A 101 -7.04 9.63 -10.05
CA ALA A 101 -5.91 9.25 -9.19
C ALA A 101 -6.39 8.54 -7.90
N ILE A 102 -7.42 9.07 -7.24
CA ILE A 102 -8.01 8.43 -6.04
C ILE A 102 -8.54 7.03 -6.37
N LEU A 103 -9.21 6.87 -7.51
CA LEU A 103 -9.69 5.58 -7.97
C LEU A 103 -8.54 4.59 -8.16
N VAL A 104 -7.49 4.98 -8.89
CA VAL A 104 -6.31 4.14 -9.12
C VAL A 104 -5.64 3.73 -7.81
N PHE A 105 -5.45 4.68 -6.88
CA PHE A 105 -4.88 4.37 -5.57
C PHE A 105 -5.76 3.43 -4.74
N SER A 106 -7.08 3.56 -4.81
CA SER A 106 -8.02 2.73 -4.04
C SER A 106 -8.03 1.27 -4.49
N VAL A 107 -7.77 1.00 -5.77
CA VAL A 107 -7.73 -0.36 -6.33
C VAL A 107 -6.33 -0.98 -6.37
N THR A 108 -5.29 -0.31 -5.83
CA THR A 108 -3.96 -0.92 -5.76
C THR A 108 -3.96 -2.19 -4.92
N PRO A 109 -3.16 -3.22 -5.29
CA PRO A 109 -3.11 -4.48 -4.56
C PRO A 109 -2.64 -4.31 -3.12
N GLY A 110 -2.77 -5.35 -2.32
CA GLY A 110 -2.37 -5.36 -0.91
C GLY A 110 -0.92 -4.89 -0.71
N ALA A 111 -0.69 -4.11 0.33
CA ALA A 111 0.65 -3.58 0.59
C ALA A 111 1.60 -4.68 1.09
N ILE A 112 2.83 -4.66 0.61
CA ILE A 112 3.93 -5.54 1.08
C ILE A 112 4.11 -5.44 2.59
N ASN A 113 3.89 -4.26 3.15
CA ASN A 113 3.99 -4.00 4.57
C ASN A 113 3.04 -4.86 5.42
N SER A 114 1.94 -5.36 4.84
CA SER A 114 1.04 -6.29 5.54
C SER A 114 1.71 -7.63 5.85
N VAL A 115 2.60 -8.12 4.98
CA VAL A 115 3.37 -9.36 5.19
C VAL A 115 4.40 -9.15 6.31
N THR A 116 5.08 -8.02 6.31
CA THR A 116 6.03 -7.66 7.37
C THR A 116 5.32 -7.51 8.71
N ALA A 117 4.17 -6.84 8.74
CA ALA A 117 3.34 -6.70 9.93
C ALA A 117 2.84 -8.06 10.43
N ALA A 118 2.37 -8.94 9.54
CA ALA A 118 1.94 -10.28 9.92
C ALA A 118 3.06 -11.08 10.61
N LYS A 119 4.28 -10.98 10.12
CA LYS A 119 5.46 -11.61 10.76
C LYS A 119 5.76 -10.99 12.12
N LEU A 120 5.72 -9.66 12.22
CA LEU A 120 6.04 -8.92 13.44
C LEU A 120 5.05 -9.22 14.58
N TYR A 121 3.76 -9.30 14.22
CA TYR A 121 2.67 -9.55 15.19
C TYR A 121 2.31 -11.04 15.33
N HIS A 122 3.14 -11.95 14.83
CA HIS A 122 2.93 -13.40 14.91
C HIS A 122 1.59 -13.86 14.32
N LEU A 123 1.11 -13.17 13.27
CA LEU A 123 -0.07 -13.54 12.51
C LEU A 123 0.26 -14.60 11.45
N ASN A 124 -0.76 -15.10 10.76
CA ASN A 124 -0.58 -16.07 9.70
C ASN A 124 0.05 -15.43 8.45
N VAL A 125 1.38 -15.57 8.33
CA VAL A 125 2.16 -15.00 7.22
C VAL A 125 1.77 -15.64 5.89
N ASP A 126 1.52 -16.96 5.85
CA ASP A 126 1.15 -17.67 4.62
C ASP A 126 -0.19 -17.17 4.04
N TYR A 127 -1.17 -16.87 4.92
CA TYR A 127 -2.44 -16.26 4.51
C TYR A 127 -2.23 -14.85 3.95
N THR A 128 -1.41 -14.04 4.61
CA THR A 128 -1.15 -12.66 4.17
C THR A 128 -0.39 -12.63 2.83
N ILE A 129 0.58 -13.52 2.63
CA ILE A 129 1.29 -13.69 1.36
C ILE A 129 0.31 -14.14 0.27
N SER A 130 -0.59 -15.08 0.58
CA SER A 130 -1.62 -15.53 -0.37
C SER A 130 -2.50 -14.36 -0.80
N GLY A 131 -3.00 -13.57 0.15
CA GLY A 131 -3.80 -12.38 -0.15
C GLY A 131 -3.06 -11.37 -1.02
N PHE A 132 -1.79 -11.10 -0.72
CA PHE A 132 -0.95 -10.22 -1.52
C PHE A 132 -0.77 -10.74 -2.96
N LEU A 133 -0.42 -12.01 -3.13
CA LEU A 133 -0.22 -12.60 -4.46
C LEU A 133 -1.51 -12.62 -5.26
N THR A 134 -2.61 -13.08 -4.66
CA THR A 134 -3.91 -13.19 -5.34
C THR A 134 -4.40 -11.81 -5.79
N THR A 135 -4.33 -10.80 -4.91
CA THR A 135 -4.74 -9.43 -5.26
C THR A 135 -3.81 -8.80 -6.30
N SER A 136 -2.50 -9.08 -6.26
CA SER A 136 -1.55 -8.57 -7.26
C SER A 136 -1.79 -9.19 -8.63
N ILE A 137 -1.99 -10.50 -8.72
CA ILE A 137 -2.30 -11.19 -9.98
C ILE A 137 -3.62 -10.67 -10.55
N ALA A 138 -4.66 -10.58 -9.73
CA ALA A 138 -5.94 -10.05 -10.15
C ALA A 138 -5.87 -8.59 -10.60
N PHE A 139 -5.07 -7.77 -9.93
CA PHE A 139 -4.83 -6.40 -10.34
C PHE A 139 -4.23 -6.32 -11.74
N PHE A 140 -3.17 -7.07 -12.02
CA PHE A 140 -2.51 -7.01 -13.32
C PHE A 140 -3.35 -7.55 -14.47
N PHE A 141 -4.09 -8.63 -14.27
CA PHE A 141 -4.81 -9.31 -15.34
C PHE A 141 -6.25 -8.83 -15.53
N ILE A 142 -6.89 -8.30 -14.49
CA ILE A 142 -8.30 -7.90 -14.53
C ILE A 142 -8.45 -6.40 -14.33
N VAL A 143 -7.93 -5.87 -13.22
CA VAL A 143 -8.22 -4.50 -12.79
C VAL A 143 -7.47 -3.46 -13.63
N TYR A 144 -6.20 -3.69 -13.90
CA TYR A 144 -5.37 -2.78 -14.69
C TYR A 144 -5.89 -2.61 -16.13
N PRO A 145 -6.21 -3.68 -16.89
CA PRO A 145 -6.86 -3.54 -18.19
C PRO A 145 -8.22 -2.84 -18.11
N ALA A 146 -9.04 -3.17 -17.13
CA ALA A 146 -10.35 -2.52 -16.94
C ALA A 146 -10.20 -1.00 -16.68
N LEU A 147 -9.26 -0.60 -15.83
CA LEU A 147 -8.96 0.81 -15.57
C LEU A 147 -8.46 1.53 -16.83
N PHE A 148 -7.61 0.88 -17.60
CA PHE A 148 -7.11 1.46 -18.85
C PHE A 148 -8.23 1.80 -19.83
N PHE A 149 -9.23 0.93 -19.95
CA PHE A 149 -10.40 1.18 -20.79
C PHE A 149 -11.37 2.21 -20.19
N LEU A 150 -11.46 2.28 -18.86
CA LEU A 150 -12.37 3.19 -18.15
C LEU A 150 -11.87 4.64 -18.16
N LEU A 151 -10.54 4.83 -18.06
CA LEU A 151 -9.91 6.14 -17.93
C LEU A 151 -9.44 6.72 -19.29
N ARG A 152 -9.59 5.97 -20.37
CA ARG A 152 -9.27 6.40 -21.74
C ARG A 152 -10.43 7.22 -22.35
#